data_99166ad768b40b21de7bb850969e86f5
#
_entry.id   99166ad768b40b21de7bb850969e86f5
#
_cell.length_a   1.000
_cell.length_b   1.000
_cell.length_c   1.000
_cell.angle_alpha   90.00
_cell.angle_beta   90.00
_cell.angle_gamma   90.00
#
_symmetry.space_group_name_H-M   'P 1'
#
loop_
_entity.id
_entity.type
_entity.pdbx_description
1 polymer ?
#
loop_
_entity_poly.entity_id
_entity_poly.type
_entity_poly.pdbx_seq_one_letter_code
_entity_poly.pdbx_strand_id
1 'polypeptide(L)'
;MKNFKKYSSIVLLIFLVLIKIQDSNFVRKVENISYDAYQSLFIEKSNFDEVVIIDIDEKSIGEIGQFPWRRDIFADLIQKLNQYGVSVITFDVFFSEEDKQNPKKILEEFNIKNDTVFDSDQKFLESIKSSKVVLPVLGDISMYNKDNPSKPKTNI
;
A
#
# COMPACT_ATOMS: atom_id res chain seq x y z
N MET A 1 12.53 -21.17 -56.22
CA MET A 1 12.46 -21.55 -54.80
C MET A 1 13.45 -20.79 -53.89
N LYS A 2 14.61 -20.33 -54.36
CA LYS A 2 15.61 -19.64 -53.51
C LYS A 2 15.15 -18.27 -52.97
N ASN A 3 14.35 -17.53 -53.75
CA ASN A 3 13.87 -16.20 -53.35
C ASN A 3 12.69 -16.25 -52.35
N PHE A 4 11.91 -17.31 -52.33
CA PHE A 4 10.83 -17.49 -51.37
C PHE A 4 11.30 -17.57 -49.93
N LYS A 5 12.38 -18.28 -49.66
CA LYS A 5 13.00 -18.39 -48.32
C LYS A 5 13.55 -17.05 -47.81
N LYS A 6 14.05 -16.19 -48.71
CA LYS A 6 14.58 -14.88 -48.33
C LYS A 6 13.48 -13.89 -47.90
N TYR A 7 12.34 -13.92 -48.58
CA TYR A 7 11.23 -13.01 -48.26
C TYR A 7 10.36 -13.52 -47.11
N SER A 8 10.29 -14.84 -46.91
CA SER A 8 9.50 -15.39 -45.79
C SER A 8 9.98 -14.92 -44.43
N SER A 9 11.29 -14.76 -44.22
CA SER A 9 11.83 -14.25 -42.97
C SER A 9 11.47 -12.78 -42.73
N ILE A 10 11.48 -11.98 -43.80
CA ILE A 10 11.11 -10.56 -43.71
C ILE A 10 9.59 -10.40 -43.44
N VAL A 11 8.76 -11.20 -44.11
CA VAL A 11 7.32 -11.21 -43.88
C VAL A 11 6.98 -11.64 -42.44
N LEU A 12 7.67 -12.67 -41.92
CA LEU A 12 7.50 -13.12 -40.55
C LEU A 12 7.88 -12.02 -39.54
N LEU A 13 8.98 -11.32 -39.78
CA LEU A 13 9.44 -10.23 -38.93
C LEU A 13 8.45 -9.07 -38.90
N ILE A 14 7.95 -8.67 -40.08
CA ILE A 14 6.91 -7.62 -40.20
C ILE A 14 5.64 -8.04 -39.44
N PHE A 15 5.23 -9.31 -39.58
CA PHE A 15 4.06 -9.86 -38.89
C PHE A 15 4.22 -9.81 -37.36
N LEU A 16 5.39 -10.18 -36.84
CA LEU A 16 5.69 -10.10 -35.41
C LEU A 16 5.67 -8.66 -34.89
N VAL A 17 6.20 -7.72 -35.69
CA VAL A 17 6.18 -6.28 -35.35
C VAL A 17 4.76 -5.76 -35.33
N LEU A 18 3.92 -6.13 -36.29
CA LEU A 18 2.50 -5.74 -36.32
C LEU A 18 1.72 -6.28 -35.11
N ILE A 19 1.98 -7.53 -34.71
CA ILE A 19 1.38 -8.11 -33.49
C ILE A 19 1.79 -7.30 -32.25
N LYS A 20 3.05 -6.89 -32.16
CA LYS A 20 3.57 -6.10 -31.03
C LYS A 20 2.94 -4.69 -30.97
N ILE A 21 2.72 -4.06 -32.13
CA ILE A 21 2.10 -2.72 -32.20
C ILE A 21 0.61 -2.75 -31.81
N GLN A 22 -0.07 -3.85 -32.04
CA GLN A 22 -1.52 -3.98 -31.81
C GLN A 22 -1.92 -4.17 -30.34
N ASP A 23 -1.01 -4.03 -29.39
CA ASP A 23 -1.22 -4.06 -27.91
C ASP A 23 -2.34 -5.03 -27.47
N SER A 24 -2.30 -6.27 -28.01
CA SER A 24 -3.35 -7.23 -27.78
C SER A 24 -3.27 -7.81 -26.37
N ASN A 25 -4.42 -7.98 -25.71
CA ASN A 25 -4.52 -8.63 -24.39
C ASN A 25 -3.83 -10.00 -24.34
N PHE A 26 -3.69 -10.65 -25.50
CA PHE A 26 -2.96 -11.91 -25.63
C PHE A 26 -1.45 -11.72 -25.42
N VAL A 27 -0.85 -10.70 -26.02
CA VAL A 27 0.60 -10.41 -25.86
C VAL A 27 0.92 -10.08 -24.40
N ARG A 28 0.09 -9.26 -23.74
CA ARG A 28 0.24 -8.95 -22.31
C ARG A 28 0.14 -10.20 -21.43
N LYS A 29 -0.79 -11.12 -21.72
CA LYS A 29 -0.88 -12.38 -20.98
C LYS A 29 0.38 -13.23 -21.13
N VAL A 30 0.92 -13.34 -22.34
CA VAL A 30 2.16 -14.09 -22.61
C VAL A 30 3.36 -13.43 -21.91
N GLU A 31 3.46 -12.09 -21.96
CA GLU A 31 4.49 -11.34 -21.23
C GLU A 31 4.42 -11.58 -19.72
N ASN A 32 3.24 -11.50 -19.11
CA ASN A 32 3.06 -11.75 -17.68
C ASN A 32 3.41 -13.19 -17.30
N ILE A 33 2.92 -14.18 -18.04
CA ILE A 33 3.24 -15.60 -17.79
C ILE A 33 4.75 -15.84 -17.93
N SER A 34 5.39 -15.25 -18.95
CA SER A 34 6.82 -15.38 -19.16
C SER A 34 7.62 -14.72 -18.04
N TYR A 35 7.17 -13.56 -17.56
CA TYR A 35 7.78 -12.85 -16.45
C TYR A 35 7.64 -13.64 -15.13
N ASP A 36 6.45 -14.16 -14.85
CA ASP A 36 6.20 -14.96 -13.66
C ASP A 36 7.04 -16.25 -13.66
N ALA A 37 7.13 -16.92 -14.82
CA ALA A 37 7.96 -18.10 -14.98
C ALA A 37 9.45 -17.76 -14.78
N TYR A 38 9.91 -16.65 -15.34
CA TYR A 38 11.30 -16.19 -15.15
C TYR A 38 11.56 -15.87 -13.67
N GLN A 39 10.69 -15.12 -13.01
CA GLN A 39 10.81 -14.83 -11.58
C GLN A 39 10.86 -16.11 -10.74
N SER A 40 9.96 -17.06 -10.99
CA SER A 40 9.94 -18.30 -10.22
C SER A 40 11.22 -19.14 -10.33
N LEU A 41 11.92 -19.03 -11.45
CA LEU A 41 13.20 -19.73 -11.68
C LEU A 41 14.40 -19.01 -11.06
N PHE A 42 14.34 -17.69 -10.93
CA PHE A 42 15.46 -16.85 -10.50
C PHE A 42 15.20 -16.10 -9.18
N ILE A 43 14.16 -16.49 -8.43
CA ILE A 43 13.98 -15.94 -7.08
C ILE A 43 15.14 -16.42 -6.22
N GLU A 44 16.11 -15.54 -5.99
CA GLU A 44 16.98 -15.69 -4.84
C GLU A 44 16.11 -15.57 -3.59
N LYS A 45 16.02 -16.65 -2.82
CA LYS A 45 15.50 -16.59 -1.46
C LYS A 45 16.47 -15.77 -0.62
N SER A 46 16.40 -14.46 -0.74
CA SER A 46 17.04 -13.61 0.24
C SER A 46 16.19 -13.71 1.52
N ASN A 47 16.69 -14.39 2.51
CA ASN A 47 16.13 -14.37 3.84
C ASN A 47 16.39 -12.97 4.43
N PHE A 48 15.53 -12.01 4.13
CA PHE A 48 15.50 -10.75 4.84
C PHE A 48 14.81 -11.00 6.18
N ASP A 49 15.54 -11.51 7.17
CA ASP A 49 15.06 -11.68 8.53
C ASP A 49 14.78 -10.33 9.23
N GLU A 50 15.13 -9.22 8.57
CA GLU A 50 15.01 -7.86 9.13
C GLU A 50 13.63 -7.23 8.89
N VAL A 51 12.81 -7.79 8.00
CA VAL A 51 11.47 -7.27 7.67
C VAL A 51 10.41 -8.29 8.04
N VAL A 52 9.50 -7.88 8.92
CA VAL A 52 8.35 -8.69 9.34
C VAL A 52 7.08 -8.03 8.83
N ILE A 53 6.24 -8.80 8.14
CA ILE A 53 4.92 -8.36 7.69
C ILE A 53 3.90 -8.81 8.72
N ILE A 54 3.09 -7.86 9.20
CA ILE A 54 1.95 -8.12 10.09
C ILE A 54 0.70 -7.90 9.26
N ASP A 55 -0.04 -8.97 9.04
CA ASP A 55 -1.25 -8.96 8.24
C ASP A 55 -2.51 -8.90 9.11
N ILE A 56 -3.54 -8.24 8.59
CA ILE A 56 -4.89 -8.24 9.16
C ILE A 56 -5.65 -9.40 8.54
N ASP A 57 -5.52 -10.57 9.15
CA ASP A 57 -6.09 -11.82 8.68
C ASP A 57 -7.48 -12.11 9.28
N GLU A 58 -8.13 -13.19 8.81
CA GLU A 58 -9.44 -13.63 9.31
C GLU A 58 -9.44 -13.92 10.82
N LYS A 59 -8.32 -14.39 11.37
CA LYS A 59 -8.20 -14.66 12.80
C LYS A 59 -8.23 -13.37 13.60
N SER A 60 -7.49 -12.35 13.16
CA SER A 60 -7.48 -11.02 13.77
C SER A 60 -8.86 -10.37 13.71
N ILE A 61 -9.56 -10.51 12.57
CA ILE A 61 -10.94 -10.03 12.42
C ILE A 61 -11.89 -10.78 13.35
N GLY A 62 -11.71 -12.09 13.53
CA GLY A 62 -12.51 -12.90 14.46
C GLY A 62 -12.31 -12.53 15.93
N GLU A 63 -11.10 -12.13 16.33
CA GLU A 63 -10.76 -11.78 17.72
C GLU A 63 -11.06 -10.33 18.07
N ILE A 64 -10.79 -9.38 17.15
CA ILE A 64 -10.88 -7.94 17.39
C ILE A 64 -12.22 -7.38 16.88
N GLY A 65 -12.78 -7.99 15.84
CA GLY A 65 -13.96 -7.53 15.16
C GLY A 65 -13.71 -7.06 13.74
N GLN A 66 -14.77 -6.66 13.05
CA GLN A 66 -14.73 -6.25 11.66
C GLN A 66 -13.86 -5.00 11.44
N PHE A 67 -12.99 -5.05 10.43
CA PHE A 67 -12.23 -3.87 9.99
C PHE A 67 -13.17 -2.85 9.25
N PRO A 68 -12.95 -1.53 9.38
CA PRO A 68 -11.82 -0.84 10.02
C PRO A 68 -11.90 -0.78 11.54
N TRP A 69 -10.76 -0.98 12.19
CA TRP A 69 -10.66 -0.93 13.64
C TRP A 69 -10.46 0.49 14.15
N ARG A 70 -10.83 0.68 15.41
CA ARG A 70 -10.63 1.92 16.15
C ARG A 70 -9.12 2.25 16.29
N ARG A 71 -8.78 3.53 16.28
CA ARG A 71 -7.39 4.02 16.27
C ARG A 71 -6.55 3.57 17.46
N ASP A 72 -7.15 3.38 18.61
CA ASP A 72 -6.43 2.93 19.81
C ASP A 72 -5.86 1.51 19.67
N ILE A 73 -6.47 0.65 18.86
CA ILE A 73 -5.94 -0.69 18.57
C ILE A 73 -4.60 -0.58 17.83
N PHE A 74 -4.50 0.33 16.88
CA PHE A 74 -3.23 0.60 16.19
C PHE A 74 -2.21 1.28 17.10
N ALA A 75 -2.66 2.14 18.03
CA ALA A 75 -1.79 2.72 19.05
C ALA A 75 -1.17 1.64 19.94
N ASP A 76 -1.96 0.68 20.38
CA ASP A 76 -1.50 -0.45 21.21
C ASP A 76 -0.54 -1.36 20.41
N LEU A 77 -0.81 -1.58 19.13
CA LEU A 77 0.10 -2.29 18.24
C LEU A 77 1.47 -1.59 18.14
N ILE A 78 1.48 -0.28 17.90
CA ILE A 78 2.72 0.52 17.86
C ILE A 78 3.50 0.39 19.15
N GLN A 79 2.83 0.55 20.29
CA GLN A 79 3.48 0.42 21.60
C GLN A 79 4.09 -0.97 21.79
N LYS A 80 3.36 -2.03 21.41
CA LYS A 80 3.83 -3.40 21.49
C LYS A 80 5.07 -3.64 20.64
N LEU A 81 5.05 -3.16 19.38
CA LEU A 81 6.18 -3.28 18.47
C LEU A 81 7.42 -2.54 18.99
N ASN A 82 7.22 -1.36 19.58
CA ASN A 82 8.32 -0.63 20.23
C ASN A 82 8.93 -1.41 21.41
N GLN A 83 8.08 -2.08 22.21
CA GLN A 83 8.57 -2.94 23.30
C GLN A 83 9.41 -4.12 22.77
N TYR A 84 9.14 -4.60 21.57
CA TYR A 84 9.94 -5.63 20.90
C TYR A 84 11.21 -5.08 20.23
N GLY A 85 11.42 -3.77 20.26
CA GLY A 85 12.63 -3.15 19.72
C GLY A 85 12.60 -2.95 18.20
N VAL A 86 11.41 -2.86 17.60
CA VAL A 86 11.27 -2.59 16.16
C VAL A 86 11.82 -1.21 15.84
N SER A 87 12.68 -1.13 14.82
CA SER A 87 13.35 0.12 14.44
C SER A 87 12.46 1.08 13.67
N VAL A 88 11.59 0.58 12.80
CA VAL A 88 10.66 1.36 11.97
C VAL A 88 9.37 0.57 11.77
N ILE A 89 8.25 1.24 11.87
CA ILE A 89 6.92 0.67 11.61
C ILE A 89 6.35 1.35 10.38
N THR A 90 5.97 0.58 9.36
CA THR A 90 5.34 1.11 8.15
C THR A 90 3.92 0.57 8.03
N PHE A 91 2.95 1.46 7.89
CA PHE A 91 1.57 1.07 7.63
C PHE A 91 1.27 1.11 6.13
N ASP A 92 0.57 0.09 5.63
CA ASP A 92 -0.07 0.07 4.31
C ASP A 92 -1.60 0.24 4.47
N VAL A 93 -1.99 1.11 5.39
CA VAL A 93 -3.38 1.46 5.70
C VAL A 93 -3.51 2.98 5.71
N PHE A 94 -4.46 3.49 4.94
CA PHE A 94 -4.74 4.92 4.89
C PHE A 94 -5.58 5.36 6.08
N PHE A 95 -5.11 6.37 6.78
CA PHE A 95 -5.79 7.01 7.90
C PHE A 95 -6.26 8.42 7.53
N SER A 96 -6.99 8.55 6.41
CA SER A 96 -7.38 9.83 5.83
C SER A 96 -8.53 10.52 6.55
N GLU A 97 -9.36 9.76 7.26
CA GLU A 97 -10.52 10.27 7.99
C GLU A 97 -10.31 10.11 9.49
N GLU A 98 -11.04 10.91 10.25
CA GLU A 98 -11.12 10.75 11.71
C GLU A 98 -11.79 9.42 12.08
N ASP A 99 -11.46 8.89 13.26
CA ASP A 99 -12.03 7.63 13.72
C ASP A 99 -13.51 7.79 14.03
N LYS A 100 -14.38 7.20 13.20
CA LYS A 100 -15.83 7.20 13.40
C LYS A 100 -16.27 6.41 14.64
N GLN A 101 -15.41 5.55 15.16
CA GLN A 101 -15.66 4.77 16.38
C GLN A 101 -15.02 5.41 17.62
N ASN A 102 -14.48 6.63 17.51
CA ASN A 102 -13.88 7.35 18.62
C ASN A 102 -14.94 7.66 19.69
N PRO A 103 -14.81 7.16 20.93
CA PRO A 103 -15.80 7.35 21.99
C PRO A 103 -16.10 8.82 22.28
N LYS A 104 -15.09 9.68 22.22
CA LYS A 104 -15.25 11.12 22.42
C LYS A 104 -16.16 11.76 21.37
N LYS A 105 -15.94 11.41 20.09
CA LYS A 105 -16.77 11.93 18.99
C LYS A 105 -18.18 11.41 19.02
N ILE A 106 -18.37 10.14 19.36
CA ILE A 106 -19.71 9.57 19.53
C ILE A 106 -20.48 10.36 20.59
N LEU A 107 -19.88 10.71 21.71
CA LEU A 107 -20.54 11.51 22.75
C LEU A 107 -20.80 12.95 22.30
N GLU A 108 -19.88 13.55 21.55
CA GLU A 108 -20.06 14.88 20.98
C GLU A 108 -21.25 14.95 20.02
N GLU A 109 -21.49 13.91 19.21
CA GLU A 109 -22.68 13.80 18.35
C GLU A 109 -24.00 13.81 19.15
N PHE A 110 -23.98 13.25 20.35
CA PHE A 110 -25.12 13.29 21.27
C PHE A 110 -25.18 14.55 22.14
N ASN A 111 -24.34 15.58 21.88
CA ASN A 111 -24.20 16.80 22.68
C ASN A 111 -23.80 16.55 24.15
N ILE A 112 -23.15 15.43 24.45
CA ILE A 112 -22.63 15.10 25.76
C ILE A 112 -21.18 15.54 25.82
N LYS A 113 -20.89 16.66 26.49
CA LYS A 113 -19.52 17.12 26.75
C LYS A 113 -18.97 16.40 27.96
N ASN A 114 -17.93 15.61 27.76
CA ASN A 114 -17.19 14.98 28.84
C ASN A 114 -15.70 14.96 28.50
N ASP A 115 -14.93 15.84 29.13
CA ASP A 115 -13.52 16.03 28.86
C ASP A 115 -12.64 14.85 29.35
N THR A 116 -13.21 13.93 30.14
CA THR A 116 -12.49 12.75 30.63
C THR A 116 -12.66 11.52 29.76
N VAL A 117 -13.40 11.64 28.67
CA VAL A 117 -13.65 10.51 27.77
C VAL A 117 -12.42 10.22 26.92
N PHE A 118 -12.16 8.95 26.78
CA PHE A 118 -11.09 8.41 25.98
C PHE A 118 -11.19 8.85 24.51
N ASP A 119 -10.07 9.38 24.00
CA ASP A 119 -9.92 9.83 22.62
C ASP A 119 -8.95 8.90 21.88
N SER A 120 -9.49 8.05 21.00
CA SER A 120 -8.72 7.08 20.23
C SER A 120 -7.76 7.72 19.22
N ASP A 121 -8.16 8.84 18.59
CA ASP A 121 -7.30 9.58 17.67
C ASP A 121 -6.11 10.22 18.39
N GLN A 122 -6.36 10.80 19.57
CA GLN A 122 -5.29 11.38 20.37
C GLN A 122 -4.27 10.33 20.83
N LYS A 123 -4.72 9.17 21.31
CA LYS A 123 -3.85 8.06 21.69
C LYS A 123 -2.99 7.58 20.51
N PHE A 124 -3.59 7.46 19.33
CA PHE A 124 -2.87 7.07 18.11
C PHE A 124 -1.83 8.12 17.72
N LEU A 125 -2.18 9.38 17.74
CA LEU A 125 -1.25 10.49 17.45
C LEU A 125 -0.04 10.48 18.40
N GLU A 126 -0.26 10.24 19.69
CA GLU A 126 0.82 10.15 20.69
C GLU A 126 1.74 8.96 20.42
N SER A 127 1.17 7.80 20.05
CA SER A 127 1.95 6.62 19.72
C SER A 127 2.82 6.82 18.47
N ILE A 128 2.30 7.50 17.43
CA ILE A 128 3.07 7.87 16.24
C ILE A 128 4.21 8.84 16.58
N LYS A 129 3.94 9.87 17.39
CA LYS A 129 4.97 10.85 17.78
C LYS A 129 6.10 10.26 18.60
N SER A 130 5.82 9.21 19.38
CA SER A 130 6.80 8.52 20.21
C SER A 130 7.60 7.44 19.48
N SER A 131 7.33 7.21 18.19
CA SER A 131 7.87 6.09 17.42
C SER A 131 8.31 6.51 16.04
N LYS A 132 9.12 5.70 15.37
CA LYS A 132 9.45 5.90 13.95
C LYS A 132 8.38 5.20 13.10
N VAL A 133 7.31 5.91 12.81
CA VAL A 133 6.19 5.41 12.01
C VAL A 133 6.16 6.08 10.65
N VAL A 134 5.96 5.30 9.60
CA VAL A 134 5.75 5.76 8.21
C VAL A 134 4.31 5.47 7.84
N LEU A 135 3.59 6.49 7.43
CA LEU A 135 2.21 6.40 6.96
C LEU A 135 2.15 6.64 5.45
N PRO A 136 1.28 5.93 4.72
CA PRO A 136 1.04 6.21 3.32
C PRO A 136 0.31 7.55 3.15
N VAL A 137 0.66 8.27 2.10
CA VAL A 137 0.01 9.52 1.71
C VAL A 137 -0.58 9.35 0.32
N LEU A 138 -1.84 9.69 0.16
CA LEU A 138 -2.46 9.79 -1.17
C LEU A 138 -1.93 11.06 -1.85
N GLY A 139 -1.06 10.86 -2.85
CA GLY A 139 -0.61 11.95 -3.70
C GLY A 139 -1.61 12.17 -4.85
N ASP A 140 -2.27 13.32 -4.88
CA ASP A 140 -2.93 13.78 -6.09
C ASP A 140 -1.88 14.44 -6.99
N ILE A 141 -1.69 13.91 -8.20
CA ILE A 141 -0.76 14.46 -9.19
C ILE A 141 -1.13 15.92 -9.53
N SER A 142 -2.39 16.31 -9.40
CA SER A 142 -2.85 17.70 -9.57
C SER A 142 -2.32 18.65 -8.50
N MET A 143 -1.92 18.13 -7.34
CA MET A 143 -1.32 18.91 -6.25
C MET A 143 0.19 19.15 -6.43
N TYR A 144 0.82 18.53 -7.42
CA TYR A 144 2.22 18.81 -7.73
C TYR A 144 2.34 20.21 -8.34
N ASN A 145 3.06 21.08 -7.66
CA ASN A 145 3.35 22.39 -8.19
C ASN A 145 4.28 22.27 -9.40
N LYS A 146 3.82 22.69 -10.60
CA LYS A 146 4.62 22.69 -11.83
C LYS A 146 5.94 23.45 -11.69
N ASP A 147 6.00 24.43 -10.79
CA ASP A 147 7.16 25.29 -10.60
C ASP A 147 8.15 24.74 -9.55
N ASN A 148 7.73 23.76 -8.74
CA ASN A 148 8.61 23.08 -7.79
C ASN A 148 8.12 21.66 -7.51
N PRO A 149 8.54 20.68 -8.34
CA PRO A 149 8.04 19.29 -8.25
C PRO A 149 8.44 18.54 -6.95
N SER A 150 9.31 19.14 -6.13
CA SER A 150 9.75 18.54 -4.85
C SER A 150 8.90 18.97 -3.65
N LYS A 151 7.93 19.86 -3.83
CA LYS A 151 7.04 20.29 -2.74
C LYS A 151 5.58 20.01 -3.09
N PRO A 152 4.85 19.18 -2.30
CA PRO A 152 3.41 19.08 -2.44
C PRO A 152 2.74 20.43 -2.14
N LYS A 153 1.67 20.75 -2.87
CA LYS A 153 0.80 21.86 -2.51
C LYS A 153 0.08 21.48 -1.21
N THR A 154 0.51 22.05 -0.11
CA THR A 154 -0.26 22.03 1.14
C THR A 154 -1.34 23.10 1.05
N ASN A 155 -2.57 22.70 0.79
CA ASN A 155 -3.72 23.50 1.15
C ASN A 155 -4.01 23.20 2.63
N ILE A 156 -3.44 24.05 3.49
CA ILE A 156 -3.87 24.21 4.88
C ILE A 156 -4.72 25.45 4.95
#